data_c06c82ae5d91e0269ce067609c67c619
#
_entry.id   c06c82ae5d91e0269ce067609c67c619
#
_cell.length_a   1.000
_cell.length_b   1.000
_cell.length_c   1.000
_cell.angle_alpha   90.00
_cell.angle_beta   90.00
_cell.angle_gamma   90.00
#
_symmetry.space_group_name_H-M   'P 1'
#
loop_
_entity.id
_entity.type
_entity.pdbx_description
1 polymer ?
#
loop_
_entity_poly.entity_id
_entity_poly.type
_entity_poly.pdbx_seq_one_letter_code
_entity_poly.pdbx_strand_id
1 'polypeptide(L)'
;MKQDQPNNIDEAIAIVLAAMSAEQIAHLKQIREEGLINEHFGFSLWVRNLLGNWVPPTDEGEYPAHPDDISGKITEMIWKKLQS
;
A
#
# COMPACT_ATOMS: atom_id res chain seq x y z
N MET A 1 -13.56 12.84 -12.97
CA MET A 1 -13.05 11.73 -13.78
C MET A 1 -12.71 10.56 -12.87
N LYS A 2 -13.10 9.37 -13.28
CA LYS A 2 -12.91 8.18 -12.48
C LYS A 2 -11.43 7.76 -12.53
N GLN A 3 -10.85 7.54 -11.37
CA GLN A 3 -9.47 7.06 -11.31
C GLN A 3 -9.43 5.58 -11.69
N ASP A 4 -8.54 5.22 -12.61
CA ASP A 4 -8.39 3.83 -13.01
C ASP A 4 -7.76 3.02 -11.91
N GLN A 5 -8.25 1.81 -11.72
CA GLN A 5 -7.64 0.89 -10.78
C GLN A 5 -6.35 0.32 -11.36
N PRO A 6 -5.39 -0.01 -10.49
CA PRO A 6 -4.13 -0.60 -10.98
C PRO A 6 -4.36 -1.97 -11.61
N ASN A 7 -3.50 -2.33 -12.55
CA ASN A 7 -3.55 -3.63 -13.20
C ASN A 7 -2.72 -4.67 -12.48
N ASN A 8 -1.75 -4.23 -11.67
CA ASN A 8 -0.87 -5.14 -10.94
C ASN A 8 -0.35 -4.42 -9.69
N ILE A 9 0.41 -5.15 -8.89
CA ILE A 9 0.89 -4.63 -7.61
C ILE A 9 1.87 -3.46 -7.79
N ASP A 10 2.68 -3.49 -8.85
CA ASP A 10 3.63 -2.40 -9.11
C ASP A 10 2.90 -1.11 -9.41
N GLU A 11 1.82 -1.18 -10.19
CA GLU A 11 1.00 -0.01 -10.48
C GLU A 11 0.30 0.50 -9.23
N ALA A 12 -0.15 -0.41 -8.38
CA ALA A 12 -0.78 -0.04 -7.12
C ALA A 12 0.20 0.74 -6.24
N ILE A 13 1.43 0.27 -6.14
CA ILE A 13 2.46 0.95 -5.37
C ILE A 13 2.74 2.34 -5.95
N ALA A 14 2.82 2.45 -7.28
CA ALA A 14 3.06 3.72 -7.93
C ALA A 14 1.94 4.73 -7.65
N ILE A 15 0.69 4.27 -7.68
CA ILE A 15 -0.46 5.13 -7.37
C ILE A 15 -0.37 5.65 -5.93
N VAL A 16 -0.07 4.75 -4.99
CA VAL A 16 0.02 5.12 -3.59
C VAL A 16 1.16 6.10 -3.36
N LEU A 17 2.34 5.82 -3.92
CA LEU A 17 3.49 6.72 -3.78
C LEU A 17 3.19 8.11 -4.32
N ALA A 18 2.51 8.18 -5.47
CA ALA A 18 2.16 9.48 -6.08
C ALA A 18 1.16 10.25 -5.22
N ALA A 19 0.33 9.56 -4.44
CA ALA A 19 -0.68 10.19 -3.61
C ALA A 19 -0.18 10.53 -2.20
N MET A 20 0.99 10.01 -1.79
CA MET A 20 1.51 10.24 -0.45
C MET A 20 2.00 11.67 -0.28
N SER A 21 1.68 12.25 0.88
CA SER A 21 2.21 13.54 1.27
C SER A 21 3.64 13.39 1.79
N ALA A 22 4.38 14.50 1.87
CA ALA A 22 5.71 14.50 2.46
C ALA A 22 5.68 14.01 3.90
N GLU A 23 4.62 14.34 4.64
CA GLU A 23 4.47 13.89 6.02
C GLU A 23 4.30 12.38 6.12
N GLN A 24 3.51 11.80 5.21
CA GLN A 24 3.32 10.36 5.19
C GLN A 24 4.62 9.64 4.86
N ILE A 25 5.38 10.15 3.91
CA ILE A 25 6.68 9.58 3.54
C ILE A 25 7.63 9.62 4.74
N ALA A 26 7.72 10.78 5.40
CA ALA A 26 8.60 10.92 6.56
C ALA A 26 8.18 9.99 7.69
N HIS A 27 6.88 9.84 7.91
CA HIS A 27 6.36 8.95 8.94
C HIS A 27 6.79 7.50 8.70
N LEU A 28 6.61 7.00 7.47
CA LEU A 28 6.99 5.63 7.14
C LEU A 28 8.50 5.41 7.23
N LYS A 29 9.29 6.41 6.85
CA LYS A 29 10.74 6.28 6.93
C LYS A 29 11.25 6.11 8.36
N GLN A 30 10.51 6.62 9.34
CA GLN A 30 10.90 6.56 10.73
C GLN A 30 10.46 5.28 11.43
N ILE A 31 9.52 4.55 10.84
CA ILE A 31 8.96 3.37 11.47
C ILE A 31 9.93 2.20 11.32
N ARG A 32 10.10 1.43 12.39
CA ARG A 32 10.84 0.18 12.33
C ARG A 32 9.94 -0.93 11.80
N GLU A 33 10.55 -1.99 11.30
CA GLU A 33 9.81 -3.11 10.72
C GLU A 33 8.74 -3.65 11.68
N GLU A 34 9.08 -3.82 12.95
CA GLU A 34 8.13 -4.33 13.94
C GLU A 34 6.99 -3.36 14.23
N GLY A 35 7.13 -2.10 13.85
CA GLY A 35 6.08 -1.10 14.00
C GLY A 35 5.06 -1.08 12.87
N LEU A 36 5.35 -1.78 11.78
CA LEU A 36 4.47 -1.77 10.62
C LEU A 36 3.08 -2.33 10.92
N ILE A 37 2.99 -3.28 11.83
CA ILE A 37 1.71 -3.87 12.19
C ILE A 37 0.74 -2.84 12.77
N ASN A 38 1.27 -1.81 13.40
CA ASN A 38 0.44 -0.75 13.98
C ASN A 38 -0.14 0.18 12.91
N GLU A 39 0.36 0.12 11.68
CA GLU A 39 -0.15 0.93 10.58
C GLU A 39 -1.40 0.34 9.91
N HIS A 40 -1.83 -0.83 10.36
CA HIS A 40 -3.02 -1.50 9.81
C HIS A 40 -4.26 -0.62 9.88
N PHE A 41 -4.43 0.10 10.98
CA PHE A 41 -5.60 0.94 11.20
C PHE A 41 -5.38 2.40 10.77
N GLY A 42 -4.19 2.72 10.34
CA GLY A 42 -3.86 4.08 9.88
C GLY A 42 -3.54 4.08 8.41
N PHE A 43 -2.26 3.94 8.09
CA PHE A 43 -1.79 4.07 6.71
C PHE A 43 -2.41 3.00 5.79
N SER A 44 -2.47 1.75 6.24
CA SER A 44 -3.02 0.67 5.41
C SER A 44 -4.49 0.89 5.09
N LEU A 45 -5.26 1.40 6.05
CA LEU A 45 -6.66 1.74 5.79
C LEU A 45 -6.77 2.84 4.74
N TRP A 46 -5.90 3.84 4.82
CA TRP A 46 -5.86 4.90 3.82
C TRP A 46 -5.55 4.34 2.43
N VAL A 47 -4.59 3.41 2.34
CA VAL A 47 -4.25 2.74 1.08
C VAL A 47 -5.46 2.00 0.53
N ARG A 48 -6.14 1.24 1.38
CA ARG A 48 -7.32 0.49 0.93
C ARG A 48 -8.39 1.41 0.36
N ASN A 49 -8.65 2.52 1.03
CA ASN A 49 -9.65 3.49 0.57
C ASN A 49 -9.20 4.17 -0.73
N LEU A 50 -7.93 4.50 -0.84
CA LEU A 50 -7.39 5.12 -2.05
C LEU A 50 -7.55 4.22 -3.26
N LEU A 51 -7.33 2.92 -3.10
CA LEU A 51 -7.39 1.95 -4.18
C LEU A 51 -8.79 1.37 -4.40
N GLY A 52 -9.78 1.79 -3.59
CA GLY A 52 -11.17 1.36 -3.77
C GLY A 52 -11.37 -0.14 -3.55
N ASN A 53 -10.74 -0.70 -2.53
CA ASN A 53 -10.81 -2.13 -2.22
C ASN A 53 -10.26 -3.02 -3.32
N TRP A 54 -9.30 -2.50 -4.08
CA TRP A 54 -8.65 -3.27 -5.15
C TRP A 54 -7.86 -4.45 -4.58
N VAL A 55 -7.88 -5.56 -5.31
CA VAL A 55 -6.99 -6.70 -5.05
C VAL A 55 -6.30 -7.07 -6.36
N PRO A 56 -5.09 -7.67 -6.30
CA PRO A 56 -4.39 -8.04 -7.53
C PRO A 56 -5.10 -9.18 -8.26
N PRO A 57 -4.87 -9.30 -9.58
CA PRO A 57 -5.42 -10.41 -10.34
C PRO A 57 -4.99 -11.76 -9.78
N THR A 58 -5.84 -12.77 -9.92
CA THR A 58 -5.58 -14.09 -9.37
C THR A 58 -4.35 -14.76 -9.97
N ASP A 59 -3.96 -14.39 -11.17
CA ASP A 59 -2.79 -14.96 -11.82
C ASP A 59 -1.47 -14.46 -11.26
N GLU A 60 -1.47 -13.43 -10.43
CA GLU A 60 -0.27 -13.05 -9.70
C GLU A 60 0.03 -14.00 -8.54
N GLY A 61 -0.96 -14.70 -8.04
CA GLY A 61 -0.86 -15.90 -7.20
C GLY A 61 -0.23 -15.78 -5.83
N GLU A 62 0.66 -14.87 -5.62
CA GLU A 62 1.44 -14.76 -4.38
C GLU A 62 0.90 -13.73 -3.39
N TYR A 63 -0.15 -13.01 -3.79
CA TYR A 63 -0.69 -11.93 -2.97
C TYR A 63 -2.03 -12.29 -2.39
N PRO A 64 -2.34 -11.74 -1.20
CA PRO A 64 -3.66 -11.98 -0.60
C PRO A 64 -4.78 -11.46 -1.50
N ALA A 65 -5.93 -12.13 -1.44
CA ALA A 65 -7.11 -11.75 -2.23
C ALA A 65 -8.04 -10.81 -1.48
N HIS A 66 -7.72 -10.44 -0.25
CA HIS A 66 -8.58 -9.58 0.57
C HIS A 66 -8.02 -8.16 0.60
N PRO A 67 -8.88 -7.12 0.40
CA PRO A 67 -8.38 -5.74 0.34
C PRO A 67 -7.60 -5.31 1.58
N ASP A 68 -7.98 -5.74 2.76
CA ASP A 68 -7.27 -5.38 3.99
C ASP A 68 -5.87 -5.98 4.00
N ASP A 69 -5.74 -7.22 3.57
CA ASP A 69 -4.46 -7.90 3.53
C ASP A 69 -3.54 -7.31 2.47
N ILE A 70 -4.10 -7.00 1.29
CA ILE A 70 -3.28 -6.43 0.23
C ILE A 70 -2.83 -5.01 0.57
N SER A 71 -3.65 -4.22 1.25
CA SER A 71 -3.23 -2.88 1.67
C SER A 71 -2.09 -2.95 2.67
N GLY A 72 -2.12 -3.93 3.58
CA GLY A 72 -1.00 -4.16 4.49
C GLY A 72 0.26 -4.56 3.76
N LYS A 73 0.13 -5.42 2.76
CA LYS A 73 1.28 -5.85 1.94
C LYS A 73 1.87 -4.69 1.16
N ILE A 74 1.02 -3.85 0.59
CA ILE A 74 1.46 -2.66 -0.13
C ILE A 74 2.20 -1.71 0.82
N THR A 75 1.68 -1.52 2.02
CA THR A 75 2.33 -0.68 3.03
C THR A 75 3.74 -1.19 3.33
N GLU A 76 3.89 -2.49 3.53
CA GLU A 76 5.19 -3.10 3.78
C GLU A 76 6.15 -2.89 2.61
N MET A 77 5.67 -3.10 1.39
CA MET A 77 6.50 -2.94 0.20
C MET A 77 6.97 -1.50 0.02
N ILE A 78 6.08 -0.54 0.28
CA ILE A 78 6.43 0.88 0.21
C ILE A 78 7.46 1.21 1.29
N TRP A 79 7.26 0.71 2.50
CA TRP A 79 8.21 0.93 3.60
C TRP A 79 9.60 0.45 3.20
N LYS A 80 9.69 -0.74 2.61
CA LYS A 80 10.98 -1.27 2.15
C LYS A 80 11.62 -0.40 1.09
N LYS A 81 10.81 0.10 0.15
CA LYS A 81 11.31 1.02 -0.87
C LYS A 81 11.90 2.28 -0.27
N LEU A 82 11.24 2.82 0.76
CA LEU A 82 11.69 4.05 1.38
C LEU A 82 12.95 3.86 2.21
N GLN A 83 13.26 2.63 2.62
CA GLN A 83 14.47 2.33 3.37
C GLN A 83 15.68 2.10 2.48
N SER A 84 15.47 1.97 1.20
CA SER A 84 16.55 1.70 0.24
C SER A 84 17.40 2.94 -0.03
#